data_fb5e2b54bdfb43bb01ad55aa72fd09af
#
_entry.id   fb5e2b54bdfb43bb01ad55aa72fd09af
#
_cell.length_a   1.000
_cell.length_b   1.000
_cell.length_c   1.000
_cell.angle_alpha   90.00
_cell.angle_beta   90.00
_cell.angle_gamma   90.00
#
_symmetry.space_group_name_H-M   'P 1'
#
loop_
_entity.id
_entity.type
_entity.pdbx_description
1 polymer ?
#
loop_
_entity_poly.entity_id
_entity_poly.type
_entity_poly.pdbx_seq_one_letter_code
_entity_poly.pdbx_strand_id
1 'polypeptide(L)'
;MAINVMNKYSTKIDERFHQKSVTDAFAGKDYDFVGVNAINVYSSDEGDFGDYTRSGSNRFGAIKELGDTVQTMRMTQDKGGTFSIDAGNAAEQFNVKQCNARMKATWDGKVTPSIDKYRLKKWVGGAGIVTVNATPLTGKTAIDAIVNIGAEMSNHLVPTDNRAIFIGHTLFAKCKLSDYIVGIDVLGKDAVANGSLGKLDGNDVYAVPDSYLPAGVNFVIFRKGASVDPVKNQTMRIQKNPLGIDGDVAEYRVMFDSFVLDKKAYAIGVHATAGSTTPTMSVSGGTLTLTAGEGETIKYTTDGSNPKTSSTAQTYSASSKPNGIAAGTEVKAYASKAGALDSGIMTATA
;
A
#
# COMPACT_ATOMS: atom_id res chain seq x y z
N MET A 1 52.61 38.10 -18.41
CA MET A 1 52.54 36.65 -18.81
C MET A 1 51.31 36.06 -18.23
N ALA A 2 50.42 35.48 -19.06
CA ALA A 2 49.27 34.77 -18.60
C ALA A 2 49.71 33.38 -18.13
N ILE A 3 49.36 33.00 -16.89
CA ILE A 3 49.66 31.68 -16.35
C ILE A 3 48.52 30.76 -16.81
N ASN A 4 48.83 29.81 -17.68
CA ASN A 4 47.87 28.77 -18.09
C ASN A 4 47.77 27.72 -16.98
N VAL A 5 46.66 27.71 -16.25
CA VAL A 5 46.34 26.68 -15.25
C VAL A 5 45.69 25.50 -15.95
N MET A 6 46.30 24.32 -15.84
CA MET A 6 45.71 23.09 -16.39
C MET A 6 44.56 22.59 -15.50
N ASN A 7 43.41 22.37 -16.08
CA ASN A 7 42.28 21.73 -15.40
C ASN A 7 42.46 20.22 -15.43
N LYS A 8 42.35 19.58 -14.26
CA LYS A 8 42.35 18.12 -14.12
C LYS A 8 40.94 17.62 -13.88
N TYR A 9 40.47 16.73 -14.72
CA TYR A 9 39.18 16.06 -14.51
C TYR A 9 39.32 15.00 -13.42
N SER A 10 38.29 14.90 -12.57
CA SER A 10 38.20 13.84 -11.57
C SER A 10 37.91 12.50 -12.24
N THR A 11 38.58 11.44 -11.79
CA THR A 11 38.22 10.05 -12.18
C THR A 11 37.03 9.49 -11.40
N LYS A 12 36.55 10.24 -10.41
CA LYS A 12 35.34 9.88 -9.66
C LYS A 12 34.13 10.63 -10.19
N ILE A 13 33.04 9.90 -10.41
CA ILE A 13 31.74 10.48 -10.77
C ILE A 13 31.05 10.88 -9.47
N ASP A 14 30.50 12.09 -9.43
CA ASP A 14 29.59 12.52 -8.38
C ASP A 14 28.24 11.84 -8.60
N GLU A 15 27.85 10.98 -7.66
CA GLU A 15 26.61 10.23 -7.69
C GLU A 15 25.68 10.76 -6.60
N ARG A 16 24.40 10.91 -6.94
CA ARG A 16 23.40 11.22 -5.92
C ARG A 16 23.24 10.06 -4.95
N PHE A 17 22.90 10.37 -3.71
CA PHE A 17 22.54 9.34 -2.73
C PHE A 17 21.28 8.60 -3.16
N HIS A 18 21.27 7.30 -2.92
CA HIS A 18 20.13 6.42 -3.17
C HIS A 18 19.60 5.89 -1.85
N GLN A 19 18.28 5.97 -1.66
CA GLN A 19 17.60 5.38 -0.51
C GLN A 19 17.27 3.91 -0.82
N LYS A 20 17.48 3.04 0.16
CA LYS A 20 16.99 1.65 0.07
C LYS A 20 15.47 1.62 0.03
N SER A 21 14.89 0.54 -0.51
CA SER A 21 13.45 0.33 -0.45
C SER A 21 12.93 0.38 0.98
N VAL A 22 11.87 1.14 1.21
CA VAL A 22 11.20 1.26 2.52
C VAL A 22 10.04 0.29 2.65
N THR A 23 9.52 -0.24 1.53
CA THR A 23 8.35 -1.14 1.52
C THR A 23 8.73 -2.60 1.41
N ASP A 24 9.95 -2.95 0.96
CA ASP A 24 10.31 -4.34 0.65
C ASP A 24 10.31 -5.28 1.88
N ALA A 25 10.58 -4.75 3.07
CA ALA A 25 10.52 -5.50 4.33
C ALA A 25 9.08 -5.93 4.70
N PHE A 26 8.08 -5.21 4.19
CA PHE A 26 6.65 -5.43 4.46
C PHE A 26 5.93 -6.07 3.28
N ALA A 27 6.57 -6.16 2.11
CA ALA A 27 6.01 -6.77 0.91
C ALA A 27 5.68 -8.25 1.14
N GLY A 28 4.42 -8.63 0.88
CA GLY A 28 3.97 -10.02 0.96
C GLY A 28 4.48 -10.84 -0.23
N LYS A 29 5.10 -11.99 0.04
CA LYS A 29 5.66 -12.89 -0.98
C LYS A 29 5.01 -14.28 -0.93
N ASP A 30 3.87 -14.41 -0.27
CA ASP A 30 3.24 -15.69 0.08
C ASP A 30 2.61 -16.41 -1.13
N TYR A 31 2.41 -15.71 -2.25
CA TYR A 31 1.78 -16.26 -3.45
C TYR A 31 2.74 -16.22 -4.63
N ASP A 32 2.85 -17.36 -5.34
CA ASP A 32 3.76 -17.51 -6.47
C ASP A 32 3.07 -17.20 -7.80
N PHE A 33 3.65 -16.25 -8.54
CA PHE A 33 3.22 -15.86 -9.89
C PHE A 33 4.09 -16.45 -11.00
N VAL A 34 4.93 -17.46 -10.70
CA VAL A 34 5.81 -18.08 -11.70
C VAL A 34 4.98 -18.72 -12.82
N GLY A 35 5.27 -18.34 -14.05
CA GLY A 35 4.60 -18.89 -15.25
C GLY A 35 3.20 -18.34 -15.55
N VAL A 36 2.59 -17.56 -14.65
CA VAL A 36 1.22 -17.02 -14.82
C VAL A 36 1.16 -15.51 -14.59
N ASN A 37 0.23 -14.83 -15.22
CA ASN A 37 -0.01 -13.39 -15.05
C ASN A 37 -1.14 -13.08 -14.07
N ALA A 38 -1.95 -14.07 -13.71
CA ALA A 38 -3.06 -13.92 -12.80
C ALA A 38 -3.13 -15.12 -11.86
N ILE A 39 -3.49 -14.87 -10.63
CA ILE A 39 -3.75 -15.90 -9.61
C ILE A 39 -5.12 -15.64 -9.01
N ASN A 40 -5.88 -16.70 -8.79
CA ASN A 40 -7.11 -16.69 -8.02
C ASN A 40 -6.80 -17.10 -6.59
N VAL A 41 -7.09 -16.21 -5.65
CA VAL A 41 -6.96 -16.48 -4.22
C VAL A 41 -8.34 -16.75 -3.65
N TYR A 42 -8.52 -17.95 -3.10
CA TYR A 42 -9.75 -18.35 -2.41
C TYR A 42 -9.69 -17.91 -0.96
N SER A 43 -10.78 -17.33 -0.48
CA SER A 43 -11.00 -17.01 0.92
C SER A 43 -12.25 -17.72 1.40
N SER A 44 -12.12 -18.55 2.42
CA SER A 44 -13.24 -19.25 3.04
C SER A 44 -13.82 -18.39 4.17
N ASP A 45 -15.12 -18.47 4.37
CA ASP A 45 -15.78 -17.90 5.53
C ASP A 45 -15.49 -18.74 6.78
N GLU A 46 -15.71 -18.16 7.96
CA GLU A 46 -15.60 -18.85 9.24
C GLU A 46 -16.93 -19.48 9.61
N GLY A 47 -16.89 -20.62 10.32
CA GLY A 47 -18.10 -21.30 10.80
C GLY A 47 -18.77 -20.54 11.94
N ASP A 48 -20.09 -20.68 12.04
CA ASP A 48 -20.87 -20.10 13.15
C ASP A 48 -20.44 -20.69 14.49
N PHE A 49 -20.34 -19.86 15.51
CA PHE A 49 -20.11 -20.25 16.90
C PHE A 49 -21.28 -19.76 17.76
N GLY A 50 -22.16 -20.67 18.10
CA GLY A 50 -23.41 -20.39 18.85
C GLY A 50 -23.56 -21.29 20.08
N ASP A 51 -24.66 -21.09 20.82
CA ASP A 51 -24.93 -21.85 22.03
C ASP A 51 -25.31 -23.31 21.71
N TYR A 52 -24.71 -24.24 22.46
CA TYR A 52 -25.01 -25.64 22.38
C TYR A 52 -26.34 -25.98 23.13
N THR A 53 -27.30 -26.58 22.44
CA THR A 53 -28.55 -27.05 23.07
C THR A 53 -28.42 -28.51 23.52
N ARG A 54 -28.77 -28.78 24.78
CA ARG A 54 -28.63 -30.14 25.36
C ARG A 54 -29.77 -31.09 24.97
N SER A 55 -30.82 -30.63 24.31
CA SER A 55 -31.99 -31.40 23.91
C SER A 55 -32.38 -31.16 22.45
N GLY A 56 -33.01 -32.13 21.82
CA GLY A 56 -33.45 -32.05 20.43
C GLY A 56 -32.42 -32.50 19.41
N SER A 57 -32.75 -32.37 18.12
CA SER A 57 -31.85 -32.51 16.97
C SER A 57 -31.15 -31.18 16.71
N ASN A 58 -30.02 -31.20 15.99
CA ASN A 58 -29.19 -30.00 15.68
C ASN A 58 -28.64 -29.28 16.92
N ARG A 59 -28.14 -30.05 17.87
CA ARG A 59 -27.60 -29.52 19.15
C ARG A 59 -26.45 -28.52 18.99
N PHE A 60 -25.72 -28.59 17.90
CA PHE A 60 -24.63 -27.68 17.50
C PHE A 60 -25.10 -26.51 16.62
N GLY A 61 -26.39 -26.33 16.44
CA GLY A 61 -26.96 -25.37 15.52
C GLY A 61 -27.30 -25.99 14.14
N ALA A 62 -27.82 -25.18 13.23
CA ALA A 62 -28.14 -25.61 11.88
C ALA A 62 -26.87 -25.89 11.09
N ILE A 63 -26.84 -27.00 10.35
CA ILE A 63 -25.73 -27.29 9.43
C ILE A 63 -25.82 -26.32 8.24
N LYS A 64 -24.80 -25.55 8.05
CA LYS A 64 -24.62 -24.65 6.90
C LYS A 64 -23.33 -25.00 6.17
N GLU A 65 -23.35 -24.93 4.85
CA GLU A 65 -22.14 -25.01 4.05
C GLU A 65 -21.36 -23.70 4.16
N LEU A 66 -20.04 -23.79 4.31
CA LEU A 66 -19.17 -22.60 4.36
C LEU A 66 -19.12 -21.94 2.99
N GLY A 67 -19.39 -20.65 2.96
CA GLY A 67 -19.19 -19.84 1.78
C GLY A 67 -17.70 -19.63 1.46
N ASP A 68 -17.40 -19.38 0.20
CA ASP A 68 -16.10 -18.95 -0.26
C ASP A 68 -16.19 -17.73 -1.18
N THR A 69 -15.13 -16.95 -1.20
CA THR A 69 -14.98 -15.83 -2.13
C THR A 69 -13.66 -15.95 -2.88
N VAL A 70 -13.65 -15.51 -4.13
CA VAL A 70 -12.47 -15.58 -5.00
C VAL A 70 -12.02 -14.18 -5.35
N GLN A 71 -10.77 -13.86 -5.01
CA GLN A 71 -10.09 -12.65 -5.45
C GLN A 71 -9.13 -12.97 -6.59
N THR A 72 -9.35 -12.37 -7.78
CA THR A 72 -8.45 -12.52 -8.92
C THR A 72 -7.41 -11.41 -8.92
N MET A 73 -6.15 -11.77 -8.78
CA MET A 73 -5.00 -10.88 -8.81
C MET A 73 -4.29 -10.98 -10.15
N ARG A 74 -4.33 -9.92 -10.95
CA ARG A 74 -3.70 -9.88 -12.27
C ARG A 74 -2.61 -8.83 -12.31
N MET A 75 -1.38 -9.22 -12.65
CA MET A 75 -0.25 -8.30 -12.80
C MET A 75 -0.44 -7.39 -14.00
N THR A 76 -0.29 -6.09 -13.79
CA THR A 76 -0.51 -5.05 -14.80
C THR A 76 0.73 -4.22 -15.09
N GLN A 77 1.75 -4.22 -14.21
CA GLN A 77 2.94 -3.41 -14.36
C GLN A 77 4.07 -4.21 -15.00
N ASP A 78 4.46 -3.84 -16.20
CA ASP A 78 5.61 -4.37 -16.92
C ASP A 78 6.41 -3.17 -17.45
N LYS A 79 7.57 -2.92 -16.84
CA LYS A 79 8.36 -1.73 -17.12
C LYS A 79 9.80 -2.10 -17.42
N GLY A 80 10.39 -1.38 -18.35
CA GLY A 80 11.77 -1.55 -18.73
C GLY A 80 12.40 -0.23 -19.16
N GLY A 81 13.69 -0.28 -19.36
CA GLY A 81 14.45 0.82 -19.89
C GLY A 81 15.77 0.37 -20.47
N THR A 82 16.38 1.22 -21.24
CA THR A 82 17.68 1.00 -21.85
C THR A 82 18.50 2.28 -21.86
N PHE A 83 19.81 2.16 -21.86
CA PHE A 83 20.74 3.21 -22.16
C PHE A 83 21.99 2.64 -22.81
N SER A 84 22.68 3.44 -23.60
CA SER A 84 23.94 3.08 -24.24
C SER A 84 25.08 3.95 -23.73
N ILE A 85 26.28 3.41 -23.76
CA ILE A 85 27.54 4.12 -23.55
C ILE A 85 28.40 3.85 -24.78
N ASP A 86 28.57 4.86 -25.62
CA ASP A 86 29.38 4.79 -26.81
C ASP A 86 30.86 4.58 -26.46
N ALA A 87 31.54 3.72 -27.23
CA ALA A 87 32.96 3.37 -26.95
C ALA A 87 33.93 4.56 -27.16
N GLY A 88 33.70 5.39 -28.17
CA GLY A 88 34.48 6.58 -28.41
C GLY A 88 34.36 7.61 -27.28
N ASN A 89 33.11 7.90 -26.89
CA ASN A 89 32.83 8.81 -25.77
C ASN A 89 33.34 8.23 -24.44
N ALA A 90 33.30 6.94 -24.24
CA ALA A 90 33.82 6.30 -23.04
C ALA A 90 35.37 6.42 -22.97
N ALA A 91 36.03 6.19 -24.07
CA ALA A 91 37.50 6.33 -24.16
C ALA A 91 37.94 7.78 -23.92
N GLU A 92 37.30 8.77 -24.52
CA GLU A 92 37.58 10.20 -24.31
C GLU A 92 37.32 10.66 -22.87
N GLN A 93 36.43 9.97 -22.14
CA GLN A 93 36.12 10.18 -20.73
C GLN A 93 36.92 9.26 -19.79
N PHE A 94 38.04 8.67 -20.25
CA PHE A 94 38.86 7.73 -19.48
C PHE A 94 38.11 6.54 -18.88
N ASN A 95 37.06 6.04 -19.54
CA ASN A 95 36.23 4.94 -19.10
C ASN A 95 35.62 5.12 -17.68
N VAL A 96 35.42 6.35 -17.26
CA VAL A 96 34.83 6.66 -15.94
C VAL A 96 33.40 6.13 -15.82
N LYS A 97 32.66 6.08 -16.93
CA LYS A 97 31.28 5.55 -16.96
C LYS A 97 31.29 4.02 -17.14
N GLN A 98 31.33 3.30 -16.05
CA GLN A 98 31.16 1.84 -16.09
C GLN A 98 29.69 1.48 -16.24
N CYS A 99 29.32 0.71 -17.26
CA CYS A 99 27.94 0.37 -17.59
C CYS A 99 27.22 -0.36 -16.44
N ASN A 100 27.90 -1.29 -15.76
CA ASN A 100 27.36 -1.99 -14.58
C ASN A 100 27.04 -1.03 -13.42
N ALA A 101 27.94 -0.09 -13.12
CA ALA A 101 27.70 0.88 -12.04
C ALA A 101 26.54 1.81 -12.38
N ARG A 102 26.44 2.26 -13.64
CA ARG A 102 25.32 3.09 -14.11
C ARG A 102 23.99 2.35 -14.08
N MET A 103 23.98 1.07 -14.46
CA MET A 103 22.79 0.23 -14.38
C MET A 103 22.32 0.08 -12.93
N LYS A 104 23.22 -0.23 -12.00
CA LYS A 104 22.91 -0.31 -10.56
C LYS A 104 22.38 1.03 -10.03
N ALA A 105 23.07 2.14 -10.34
CA ALA A 105 22.62 3.47 -9.93
C ALA A 105 21.23 3.83 -10.49
N THR A 106 20.91 3.40 -11.71
CA THR A 106 19.59 3.59 -12.32
C THR A 106 18.54 2.74 -11.61
N TRP A 107 18.88 1.51 -11.29
CA TRP A 107 17.98 0.62 -10.53
C TRP A 107 17.65 1.20 -9.17
N ASP A 108 18.66 1.51 -8.37
CA ASP A 108 18.48 2.04 -7.01
C ASP A 108 17.84 3.43 -7.01
N GLY A 109 18.13 4.25 -8.02
CA GLY A 109 17.67 5.65 -8.09
C GLY A 109 16.36 5.89 -8.80
N LYS A 110 15.86 4.93 -9.60
CA LYS A 110 14.59 5.10 -10.37
C LYS A 110 13.64 3.93 -10.19
N VAL A 111 14.13 2.69 -10.31
CA VAL A 111 13.25 1.50 -10.30
C VAL A 111 12.72 1.26 -8.90
N THR A 112 13.60 1.16 -7.91
CA THR A 112 13.23 0.93 -6.51
C THR A 112 12.25 1.99 -5.99
N PRO A 113 12.48 3.31 -6.13
CA PRO A 113 11.53 4.33 -5.71
C PRO A 113 10.19 4.25 -6.43
N SER A 114 10.19 3.83 -7.70
CA SER A 114 8.94 3.68 -8.47
C SER A 114 8.10 2.52 -7.96
N ILE A 115 8.72 1.41 -7.56
CA ILE A 115 8.05 0.25 -6.97
C ILE A 115 7.47 0.63 -5.60
N ASP A 116 8.27 1.29 -4.73
CA ASP A 116 7.80 1.71 -3.41
C ASP A 116 6.59 2.65 -3.50
N LYS A 117 6.67 3.65 -4.37
CA LYS A 117 5.57 4.59 -4.63
C LYS A 117 4.31 3.87 -5.12
N TYR A 118 4.48 2.89 -5.99
CA TYR A 118 3.36 2.12 -6.52
C TYR A 118 2.72 1.24 -5.44
N ARG A 119 3.52 0.54 -4.62
CA ARG A 119 3.03 -0.27 -3.50
C ARG A 119 2.23 0.59 -2.51
N LEU A 120 2.80 1.72 -2.05
CA LEU A 120 2.11 2.63 -1.15
C LEU A 120 0.78 3.13 -1.73
N LYS A 121 0.76 3.46 -3.03
CA LYS A 121 -0.49 3.85 -3.71
C LYS A 121 -1.54 2.73 -3.69
N LYS A 122 -1.12 1.48 -3.93
CA LYS A 122 -2.02 0.32 -3.93
C LYS A 122 -2.52 -0.01 -2.52
N TRP A 123 -1.65 0.06 -1.51
CA TRP A 123 -2.03 -0.15 -0.11
C TRP A 123 -3.06 0.88 0.34
N VAL A 124 -2.83 2.14 0.02
CA VAL A 124 -3.78 3.23 0.29
C VAL A 124 -5.14 2.98 -0.39
N GLY A 125 -5.12 2.60 -1.67
CA GLY A 125 -6.37 2.33 -2.42
C GLY A 125 -7.16 1.13 -1.89
N GLY A 126 -6.47 0.10 -1.37
CA GLY A 126 -7.09 -1.08 -0.79
C GLY A 126 -7.41 -0.98 0.71
N ALA A 127 -7.13 0.15 1.36
CA ALA A 127 -7.33 0.32 2.79
C ALA A 127 -8.81 0.15 3.19
N GLY A 128 -9.01 -0.62 4.27
CA GLY A 128 -10.33 -0.79 4.89
C GLY A 128 -10.70 0.35 5.82
N ILE A 129 -9.70 0.99 6.46
CA ILE A 129 -9.88 2.12 7.37
C ILE A 129 -9.31 3.36 6.69
N VAL A 130 -10.16 4.37 6.44
CA VAL A 130 -9.75 5.66 5.87
C VAL A 130 -10.42 6.77 6.65
N THR A 131 -9.61 7.56 7.34
CA THR A 131 -10.06 8.76 8.06
C THR A 131 -9.71 9.99 7.25
N VAL A 132 -10.74 10.76 6.88
CA VAL A 132 -10.59 12.02 6.12
C VAL A 132 -10.82 13.21 7.03
N ASN A 133 -9.83 14.10 7.13
CA ASN A 133 -9.97 15.36 7.86
C ASN A 133 -9.25 16.48 7.11
N ALA A 134 -10.01 17.47 6.65
CA ALA A 134 -9.48 18.59 5.88
C ALA A 134 -8.57 19.52 6.70
N THR A 135 -8.62 19.44 8.05
CA THR A 135 -7.76 20.25 8.91
C THR A 135 -6.31 19.74 8.83
N PRO A 136 -5.34 20.60 8.51
CA PRO A 136 -3.94 20.22 8.49
C PRO A 136 -3.48 19.69 9.85
N LEU A 137 -2.76 18.55 9.84
CA LEU A 137 -2.25 17.97 11.07
C LEU A 137 -1.10 18.79 11.65
N THR A 138 -1.16 19.00 12.96
CA THR A 138 -0.04 19.41 13.82
C THR A 138 0.68 18.16 14.33
N GLY A 139 1.82 18.30 15.00
CA GLY A 139 2.52 17.15 15.60
C GLY A 139 1.64 16.37 16.57
N LYS A 140 0.91 17.08 17.47
CA LYS A 140 -0.01 16.45 18.43
C LYS A 140 -1.17 15.74 17.74
N THR A 141 -1.89 16.44 16.85
CA THR A 141 -3.07 15.87 16.19
C THR A 141 -2.71 14.71 15.26
N ALA A 142 -1.48 14.67 14.74
CA ALA A 142 -0.99 13.53 13.95
C ALA A 142 -0.80 12.29 14.83
N ILE A 143 -0.25 12.45 16.02
CA ILE A 143 -0.08 11.36 16.99
C ILE A 143 -1.45 10.85 17.44
N ASP A 144 -2.37 11.74 17.81
CA ASP A 144 -3.74 11.39 18.18
C ASP A 144 -4.44 10.61 17.05
N ALA A 145 -4.27 11.02 15.79
CA ALA A 145 -4.84 10.33 14.64
C ALA A 145 -4.22 8.94 14.43
N ILE A 146 -2.91 8.79 14.64
CA ILE A 146 -2.22 7.48 14.53
C ILE A 146 -2.76 6.51 15.59
N VAL A 147 -2.86 6.96 16.84
CA VAL A 147 -3.38 6.14 17.95
C VAL A 147 -4.84 5.75 17.71
N ASN A 148 -5.68 6.68 17.25
CA ASN A 148 -7.09 6.41 16.95
C ASN A 148 -7.26 5.38 15.82
N ILE A 149 -6.51 5.50 14.72
CA ILE A 149 -6.55 4.50 13.64
C ILE A 149 -5.99 3.16 14.13
N GLY A 150 -4.94 3.16 14.96
CA GLY A 150 -4.41 1.95 15.58
C GLY A 150 -5.44 1.23 16.45
N ALA A 151 -6.22 1.99 17.23
CA ALA A 151 -7.33 1.47 18.03
C ALA A 151 -8.46 0.92 17.15
N GLU A 152 -8.82 1.61 16.07
CA GLU A 152 -9.83 1.15 15.11
C GLU A 152 -9.41 -0.17 14.44
N MET A 153 -8.14 -0.28 14.01
CA MET A 153 -7.59 -1.55 13.50
C MET A 153 -7.72 -2.68 14.53
N SER A 154 -7.46 -2.39 15.80
CA SER A 154 -7.55 -3.38 16.89
C SER A 154 -9.00 -3.78 17.16
N ASN A 155 -9.96 -2.86 17.05
CA ASN A 155 -11.39 -3.15 17.13
C ASN A 155 -11.87 -4.05 15.98
N HIS A 156 -11.21 -4.01 14.83
CA HIS A 156 -11.40 -4.95 13.74
C HIS A 156 -10.58 -6.26 13.88
N LEU A 157 -10.14 -6.58 15.10
CA LEU A 157 -9.37 -7.77 15.44
C LEU A 157 -8.05 -7.94 14.67
N VAL A 158 -7.48 -6.84 14.17
CA VAL A 158 -6.17 -6.86 13.53
C VAL A 158 -5.10 -6.96 14.63
N PRO A 159 -4.22 -7.97 14.61
CA PRO A 159 -3.15 -8.09 15.58
C PRO A 159 -2.25 -6.86 15.62
N THR A 160 -1.72 -6.52 16.79
CA THR A 160 -0.86 -5.34 17.00
C THR A 160 0.59 -5.56 16.56
N ASP A 161 0.99 -6.82 16.37
CA ASP A 161 2.35 -7.18 15.94
C ASP A 161 2.58 -6.83 14.44
N ASN A 162 3.83 -6.57 14.09
CA ASN A 162 4.26 -6.33 12.72
C ASN A 162 3.51 -5.21 11.97
N ARG A 163 3.03 -4.20 12.71
CA ARG A 163 2.48 -2.97 12.15
C ARG A 163 3.62 -1.97 11.91
N ALA A 164 3.54 -1.23 10.81
CA ALA A 164 4.44 -0.14 10.48
C ALA A 164 3.65 1.10 10.10
N ILE A 165 4.19 2.26 10.43
CA ILE A 165 3.64 3.57 10.09
C ILE A 165 4.53 4.17 9.00
N PHE A 166 3.97 4.40 7.82
CA PHE A 166 4.63 5.13 6.73
C PHE A 166 4.12 6.57 6.76
N ILE A 167 4.99 7.50 7.13
CA ILE A 167 4.65 8.91 7.32
C ILE A 167 5.54 9.80 6.46
N GLY A 168 4.97 10.87 5.87
CA GLY A 168 5.74 11.84 5.11
C GLY A 168 6.77 12.58 5.98
N HIS A 169 7.96 12.86 5.44
CA HIS A 169 9.04 13.56 6.17
C HIS A 169 8.59 14.88 6.78
N THR A 170 7.77 15.65 6.05
CA THR A 170 7.26 16.95 6.53
C THR A 170 6.39 16.80 7.77
N LEU A 171 5.47 15.83 7.78
CA LEU A 171 4.61 15.58 8.94
C LEU A 171 5.40 14.96 10.09
N PHE A 172 6.32 14.05 9.79
CA PHE A 172 7.17 13.44 10.80
C PHE A 172 8.04 14.46 11.54
N ALA A 173 8.57 15.47 10.82
CA ALA A 173 9.30 16.57 11.45
C ALA A 173 8.44 17.34 12.46
N LYS A 174 7.15 17.59 12.11
CA LYS A 174 6.19 18.22 13.06
C LYS A 174 5.92 17.33 14.28
N CYS A 175 5.82 16.00 14.08
CA CYS A 175 5.67 15.07 15.20
C CYS A 175 6.86 15.13 16.16
N LYS A 176 8.10 15.16 15.65
CA LYS A 176 9.32 15.29 16.46
C LYS A 176 9.38 16.56 17.31
N LEU A 177 8.79 17.65 16.84
CA LEU A 177 8.73 18.93 17.54
C LEU A 177 7.59 19.01 18.55
N SER A 178 6.75 17.98 18.64
CA SER A 178 5.66 17.95 19.61
C SER A 178 6.13 17.42 20.97
N ASP A 179 5.63 17.99 22.06
CA ASP A 179 5.99 17.61 23.45
C ASP A 179 5.71 16.14 23.78
N TYR A 180 4.87 15.46 22.97
CA TYR A 180 4.55 14.04 23.12
C TYR A 180 5.70 13.09 22.73
N ILE A 181 6.64 13.56 21.90
CA ILE A 181 7.75 12.73 21.39
C ILE A 181 9.08 13.00 22.10
N VAL A 182 9.16 14.00 22.95
CA VAL A 182 10.38 14.31 23.74
C VAL A 182 10.86 13.09 24.59
N GLY A 183 10.00 12.11 24.84
CA GLY A 183 10.37 10.83 25.45
C GLY A 183 10.99 9.79 24.53
N ILE A 184 11.02 9.99 23.21
CA ILE A 184 11.57 9.02 22.22
C ILE A 184 13.12 9.05 22.17
N ASP A 185 13.75 10.10 22.65
CA ASP A 185 15.23 10.17 22.78
C ASP A 185 15.81 9.08 23.72
N VAL A 186 14.95 8.36 24.43
CA VAL A 186 15.30 7.21 25.31
C VAL A 186 15.31 5.88 24.54
N LEU A 187 14.80 5.83 23.31
CA LEU A 187 14.80 4.62 22.48
C LEU A 187 16.17 4.43 21.84
N GLY A 188 16.92 3.51 22.41
CA GLY A 188 18.31 3.21 22.18
C GLY A 188 18.80 3.19 20.72
N LYS A 189 20.12 3.33 20.59
CA LYS A 189 20.93 3.38 19.36
C LYS A 189 20.67 2.28 18.31
N ASP A 190 19.96 1.21 18.66
CA ASP A 190 19.70 0.06 17.80
C ASP A 190 18.53 0.28 16.81
N ALA A 191 17.58 1.18 17.13
CA ALA A 191 16.45 1.49 16.24
C ALA A 191 16.87 2.29 15.01
N VAL A 192 17.91 3.11 15.12
CA VAL A 192 18.42 3.98 14.03
C VAL A 192 19.14 3.15 12.95
N ALA A 193 19.72 2.00 13.32
CA ALA A 193 20.49 1.17 12.40
C ALA A 193 19.65 0.51 11.28
N ASN A 194 18.36 0.31 11.51
CA ASN A 194 17.46 -0.39 10.58
C ASN A 194 16.55 0.53 9.76
N GLY A 195 16.78 1.85 9.77
CA GLY A 195 15.95 2.82 9.04
C GLY A 195 14.60 3.12 9.69
N SER A 196 14.29 2.48 10.83
CA SER A 196 13.18 2.86 11.69
C SER A 196 13.58 4.07 12.53
N LEU A 197 12.72 5.09 12.55
CA LEU A 197 12.96 6.32 13.30
C LEU A 197 12.44 6.25 14.75
N GLY A 198 12.09 5.07 15.21
CA GLY A 198 11.54 4.82 16.54
C GLY A 198 10.20 4.08 16.49
N LYS A 199 9.61 3.85 17.64
CA LYS A 199 8.29 3.25 17.80
C LYS A 199 7.28 4.30 18.27
N LEU A 200 6.12 4.30 17.66
CA LEU A 200 4.96 5.07 18.10
C LEU A 200 3.79 4.11 18.29
N ASP A 201 3.20 4.11 19.47
CA ASP A 201 2.13 3.16 19.84
C ASP A 201 2.52 1.69 19.56
N GLY A 202 3.79 1.34 19.86
CA GLY A 202 4.33 -0.01 19.62
C GLY A 202 4.67 -0.34 18.17
N ASN A 203 4.35 0.53 17.21
CA ASN A 203 4.56 0.32 15.78
C ASN A 203 5.85 0.99 15.30
N ASP A 204 6.57 0.34 14.40
CA ASP A 204 7.77 0.91 13.78
C ASP A 204 7.41 2.06 12.83
N VAL A 205 8.11 3.19 12.93
CA VAL A 205 7.87 4.38 12.11
C VAL A 205 8.91 4.49 11.01
N TYR A 206 8.43 4.59 9.76
CA TYR A 206 9.23 4.80 8.56
C TYR A 206 8.87 6.14 7.94
N ALA A 207 9.80 7.09 7.98
CA ALA A 207 9.62 8.33 7.25
C ALA A 207 9.94 8.12 5.77
N VAL A 208 8.99 8.49 4.92
CA VAL A 208 9.08 8.37 3.48
C VAL A 208 9.06 9.76 2.83
N PRO A 209 9.67 9.94 1.64
CA PRO A 209 9.48 11.18 0.90
C PRO A 209 7.99 11.47 0.70
N ASP A 210 7.58 12.73 0.92
CA ASP A 210 6.16 13.12 0.80
C ASP A 210 5.57 12.76 -0.57
N SER A 211 6.42 12.74 -1.62
CA SER A 211 6.03 12.34 -2.97
C SER A 211 5.74 10.84 -3.15
N TYR A 212 6.06 9.99 -2.17
CA TYR A 212 5.77 8.55 -2.24
C TYR A 212 4.32 8.26 -1.85
N LEU A 213 3.74 9.09 -0.97
CA LEU A 213 2.35 8.99 -0.61
C LEU A 213 1.47 9.60 -1.71
N PRO A 214 0.27 9.06 -1.94
CA PRO A 214 -0.73 9.69 -2.82
C PRO A 214 -1.09 11.09 -2.34
N ALA A 215 -1.53 11.95 -3.26
CA ALA A 215 -1.93 13.31 -2.93
C ALA A 215 -3.00 13.33 -1.83
N GLY A 216 -2.80 14.19 -0.84
CA GLY A 216 -3.70 14.34 0.30
C GLY A 216 -3.55 13.28 1.40
N VAL A 217 -2.73 12.25 1.22
CA VAL A 217 -2.46 11.24 2.26
C VAL A 217 -1.34 11.72 3.18
N ASN A 218 -1.58 11.71 4.47
CA ASN A 218 -0.65 12.16 5.50
C ASN A 218 0.23 11.00 6.02
N PHE A 219 -0.38 9.86 6.30
CA PHE A 219 0.32 8.64 6.73
C PHE A 219 -0.53 7.39 6.47
N VAL A 220 0.13 6.26 6.51
CA VAL A 220 -0.46 4.93 6.34
C VAL A 220 0.05 4.03 7.46
N ILE A 221 -0.85 3.36 8.17
CA ILE A 221 -0.52 2.26 9.08
C ILE A 221 -0.77 0.96 8.32
N PHE A 222 0.24 0.14 8.23
CA PHE A 222 0.21 -1.10 7.46
C PHE A 222 0.69 -2.27 8.30
N ARG A 223 -0.08 -3.36 8.33
CA ARG A 223 0.35 -4.62 8.95
C ARG A 223 0.92 -5.56 7.90
N LYS A 224 2.11 -6.10 8.16
CA LYS A 224 2.75 -7.10 7.30
C LYS A 224 1.83 -8.29 7.04
N GLY A 225 1.77 -8.72 5.78
CA GLY A 225 0.88 -9.79 5.34
C GLY A 225 -0.52 -9.33 4.93
N ALA A 226 -0.81 -8.02 4.92
CA ALA A 226 -2.06 -7.47 4.40
C ALA A 226 -2.08 -7.42 2.86
N SER A 227 -0.91 -7.39 2.23
CA SER A 227 -0.77 -7.35 0.76
C SER A 227 0.05 -8.50 0.23
N VAL A 228 -0.07 -8.70 -1.07
CA VAL A 228 0.77 -9.55 -1.92
C VAL A 228 1.44 -8.65 -2.95
N ASP A 229 2.75 -8.60 -2.94
CA ASP A 229 3.55 -7.66 -3.73
C ASP A 229 4.54 -8.40 -4.64
N PRO A 230 4.03 -9.12 -5.67
CA PRO A 230 4.89 -9.92 -6.53
C PRO A 230 5.83 -9.04 -7.36
N VAL A 231 7.06 -9.50 -7.48
CA VAL A 231 8.05 -8.95 -8.40
C VAL A 231 8.62 -10.11 -9.21
N LYS A 232 8.45 -10.06 -10.53
CA LYS A 232 8.94 -11.10 -11.41
C LYS A 232 9.61 -10.53 -12.65
N ASN A 233 10.33 -11.39 -13.39
CA ASN A 233 11.05 -11.04 -14.62
C ASN A 233 12.01 -9.85 -14.41
N GLN A 234 12.77 -9.86 -13.31
CA GLN A 234 13.88 -8.92 -13.15
C GLN A 234 15.00 -9.31 -14.10
N THR A 235 15.08 -8.64 -15.21
CA THR A 235 16.14 -8.84 -16.20
C THR A 235 17.04 -7.63 -16.20
N MET A 236 18.33 -7.87 -16.02
CA MET A 236 19.39 -6.87 -16.22
C MET A 236 20.43 -7.51 -17.11
N ARG A 237 20.67 -6.92 -18.27
CA ARG A 237 21.69 -7.42 -19.19
C ARG A 237 22.48 -6.28 -19.79
N ILE A 238 23.75 -6.54 -20.07
CA ILE A 238 24.64 -5.66 -20.80
C ILE A 238 25.08 -6.38 -22.05
N GLN A 239 24.82 -5.78 -23.19
CA GLN A 239 25.32 -6.25 -24.49
C GLN A 239 26.49 -5.36 -24.89
N LYS A 240 27.60 -6.00 -25.23
CA LYS A 240 28.79 -5.33 -25.80
C LYS A 240 28.69 -5.29 -27.29
N ASN A 241 28.89 -4.11 -27.88
CA ASN A 241 28.88 -3.88 -29.32
C ASN A 241 27.70 -4.54 -30.05
N PRO A 242 26.43 -4.30 -29.64
CA PRO A 242 25.29 -4.80 -30.37
C PRO A 242 25.21 -4.19 -31.76
N LEU A 243 24.49 -4.84 -32.69
CA LEU A 243 24.35 -4.37 -34.05
C LEU A 243 23.91 -2.91 -34.12
N GLY A 244 24.69 -2.08 -34.81
CA GLY A 244 24.41 -0.65 -35.03
C GLY A 244 24.88 0.28 -33.89
N ILE A 245 25.54 -0.24 -32.86
CA ILE A 245 26.08 0.58 -31.75
C ILE A 245 27.51 0.10 -31.44
N ASP A 246 28.48 1.02 -31.50
CA ASP A 246 29.82 0.78 -31.01
C ASP A 246 29.86 1.19 -29.54
N GLY A 247 29.86 0.18 -28.63
CA GLY A 247 29.84 0.40 -27.19
C GLY A 247 28.95 -0.56 -26.42
N ASP A 248 28.68 -0.23 -25.16
CA ASP A 248 27.88 -1.05 -24.25
C ASP A 248 26.42 -0.56 -24.23
N VAL A 249 25.46 -1.49 -24.33
CA VAL A 249 24.04 -1.24 -24.11
C VAL A 249 23.56 -1.97 -22.88
N ALA A 250 23.03 -1.24 -21.92
CA ALA A 250 22.36 -1.81 -20.74
C ALA A 250 20.86 -1.81 -20.94
N GLU A 251 20.24 -2.94 -20.63
CA GLU A 251 18.79 -3.14 -20.68
C GLU A 251 18.32 -3.70 -19.36
N TYR A 252 17.19 -3.18 -18.87
CA TYR A 252 16.55 -3.69 -17.67
C TYR A 252 15.05 -3.74 -17.84
N ARG A 253 14.42 -4.77 -17.26
CA ARG A 253 12.99 -4.98 -17.26
C ARG A 253 12.56 -5.53 -15.92
N VAL A 254 11.42 -5.07 -15.39
CA VAL A 254 10.81 -5.57 -14.18
C VAL A 254 9.31 -5.66 -14.37
N MET A 255 8.74 -6.77 -13.94
CA MET A 255 7.32 -7.01 -13.84
C MET A 255 6.94 -7.04 -12.37
N PHE A 256 6.02 -6.19 -11.94
CA PHE A 256 5.61 -6.09 -10.54
C PHE A 256 4.16 -5.66 -10.43
N ASP A 257 3.53 -5.95 -9.31
CA ASP A 257 2.24 -5.38 -8.92
C ASP A 257 2.11 -5.40 -7.39
N SER A 258 0.96 -4.96 -6.87
CA SER A 258 0.64 -4.96 -5.46
C SER A 258 -0.86 -5.13 -5.29
N PHE A 259 -1.26 -6.09 -4.48
CA PHE A 259 -2.66 -6.44 -4.23
C PHE A 259 -2.91 -6.49 -2.74
N VAL A 260 -3.95 -5.83 -2.27
CA VAL A 260 -4.43 -5.96 -0.90
C VAL A 260 -5.36 -7.16 -0.83
N LEU A 261 -5.16 -8.03 0.15
CA LEU A 261 -6.01 -9.19 0.40
C LEU A 261 -7.37 -8.74 0.96
N ASP A 262 -8.46 -9.17 0.35
CA ASP A 262 -9.82 -8.71 0.66
C ASP A 262 -10.21 -8.89 2.12
N LYS A 263 -9.91 -10.06 2.71
CA LYS A 263 -10.18 -10.34 4.13
C LYS A 263 -9.26 -9.55 5.10
N LYS A 264 -8.19 -8.93 4.58
CA LYS A 264 -7.18 -8.20 5.37
C LYS A 264 -7.18 -6.69 5.11
N ALA A 265 -8.21 -6.16 4.43
CA ALA A 265 -8.29 -4.73 4.11
C ALA A 265 -8.22 -3.84 5.37
N TYR A 266 -8.83 -4.28 6.49
CA TYR A 266 -8.77 -3.56 7.78
C TYR A 266 -7.38 -3.56 8.45
N ALA A 267 -6.43 -4.34 7.93
CA ALA A 267 -5.04 -4.30 8.35
C ALA A 267 -4.26 -3.11 7.77
N ILE A 268 -4.96 -2.23 7.05
CA ILE A 268 -4.43 -1.00 6.47
C ILE A 268 -5.31 0.17 6.90
N GLY A 269 -4.71 1.11 7.64
CA GLY A 269 -5.34 2.35 8.08
C GLY A 269 -4.69 3.56 7.43
N VAL A 270 -5.47 4.49 6.92
CA VAL A 270 -5.02 5.67 6.19
C VAL A 270 -5.62 6.94 6.77
N HIS A 271 -4.80 7.97 6.93
CA HIS A 271 -5.27 9.33 7.20
C HIS A 271 -5.00 10.23 6.00
N ALA A 272 -6.04 10.94 5.55
CA ALA A 272 -5.95 11.85 4.41
C ALA A 272 -6.60 13.21 4.72
N THR A 273 -6.14 14.26 4.04
CA THR A 273 -6.76 15.59 4.09
C THR A 273 -7.93 15.74 3.12
N ALA A 274 -8.00 14.90 2.09
CA ALA A 274 -9.07 14.90 1.11
C ALA A 274 -9.37 13.47 0.66
N GLY A 275 -10.63 13.14 0.48
CA GLY A 275 -11.10 11.81 0.08
C GLY A 275 -12.59 11.70 0.25
N SER A 276 -13.14 10.55 -0.12
CA SER A 276 -14.55 10.22 0.12
C SER A 276 -14.77 9.82 1.57
N THR A 277 -15.93 10.14 2.09
CA THR A 277 -16.31 9.79 3.46
C THR A 277 -16.84 8.36 3.52
N THR A 278 -16.47 7.63 4.58
CA THR A 278 -17.02 6.29 4.80
C THR A 278 -18.54 6.38 4.93
N PRO A 279 -19.30 5.61 4.12
CA PRO A 279 -20.76 5.70 4.13
C PRO A 279 -21.33 5.25 5.47
N THR A 280 -22.43 5.87 5.89
CA THR A 280 -23.26 5.34 6.98
C THR A 280 -24.22 4.29 6.43
N MET A 281 -24.50 3.25 7.21
CA MET A 281 -25.32 2.12 6.80
C MET A 281 -26.35 1.79 7.87
N SER A 282 -27.58 1.53 7.43
CA SER A 282 -28.64 0.95 8.27
C SER A 282 -29.45 -0.07 7.46
N VAL A 283 -29.85 -1.16 8.10
CA VAL A 283 -30.78 -2.14 7.54
C VAL A 283 -32.02 -2.19 8.44
N SER A 284 -33.18 -1.97 7.86
CA SER A 284 -34.46 -1.99 8.61
C SER A 284 -35.51 -2.70 7.79
N GLY A 285 -36.10 -3.77 8.36
CA GLY A 285 -37.10 -4.59 7.65
C GLY A 285 -36.56 -5.17 6.35
N GLY A 286 -35.28 -5.54 6.29
CA GLY A 286 -34.64 -6.07 5.08
C GLY A 286 -34.29 -4.99 4.03
N THR A 287 -34.56 -3.70 4.30
CA THR A 287 -34.23 -2.60 3.37
C THR A 287 -32.91 -1.97 3.77
N LEU A 288 -31.96 -1.93 2.83
CA LEU A 288 -30.66 -1.29 3.00
C LEU A 288 -30.74 0.22 2.72
N THR A 289 -30.29 1.03 3.65
CA THR A 289 -30.12 2.47 3.45
C THR A 289 -28.64 2.83 3.64
N LEU A 290 -28.05 3.42 2.62
CA LEU A 290 -26.68 3.93 2.62
C LEU A 290 -26.69 5.45 2.39
N THR A 291 -25.80 6.17 3.11
CA THR A 291 -25.62 7.60 2.92
C THR A 291 -24.13 7.92 2.90
N ALA A 292 -23.70 8.72 1.94
CA ALA A 292 -22.33 9.23 1.80
C ALA A 292 -22.33 10.73 1.51
N GLY A 293 -21.16 11.30 1.31
CA GLY A 293 -20.99 12.72 0.98
C GLY A 293 -21.62 13.10 -0.37
N GLU A 294 -21.80 14.40 -0.56
CA GLU A 294 -22.39 14.93 -1.79
C GLU A 294 -21.51 14.62 -3.03
N GLY A 295 -22.13 14.08 -4.05
CA GLY A 295 -21.47 13.71 -5.31
C GLY A 295 -20.60 12.45 -5.23
N GLU A 296 -20.71 11.67 -4.15
CA GLU A 296 -20.05 10.37 -4.00
C GLU A 296 -20.93 9.24 -4.53
N THR A 297 -20.30 8.27 -5.17
CA THR A 297 -20.93 7.03 -5.60
C THR A 297 -20.66 5.93 -4.58
N ILE A 298 -21.72 5.31 -4.07
CA ILE A 298 -21.60 4.21 -3.12
C ILE A 298 -21.68 2.88 -3.88
N LYS A 299 -20.74 1.97 -3.59
CA LYS A 299 -20.81 0.56 -4.01
C LYS A 299 -20.91 -0.32 -2.79
N TYR A 300 -21.65 -1.41 -2.91
CA TYR A 300 -21.89 -2.34 -1.81
C TYR A 300 -21.93 -3.79 -2.29
N THR A 301 -21.71 -4.72 -1.37
CA THR A 301 -21.84 -6.16 -1.54
C THR A 301 -22.69 -6.73 -0.42
N THR A 302 -23.40 -7.85 -0.69
CA THR A 302 -24.24 -8.56 0.29
C THR A 302 -23.78 -10.00 0.50
N ASP A 303 -22.63 -10.35 -0.07
CA ASP A 303 -22.01 -11.68 0.01
C ASP A 303 -20.75 -11.68 0.90
N GLY A 304 -20.54 -10.61 1.69
CA GLY A 304 -19.35 -10.47 2.56
C GLY A 304 -18.04 -10.19 1.80
N SER A 305 -18.07 -10.13 0.46
CA SER A 305 -16.90 -9.81 -0.34
C SER A 305 -16.49 -8.33 -0.21
N ASN A 306 -15.26 -8.00 -0.58
CA ASN A 306 -14.77 -6.61 -0.54
C ASN A 306 -15.37 -5.81 -1.71
N PRO A 307 -16.18 -4.75 -1.45
CA PRO A 307 -16.84 -3.99 -2.52
C PRO A 307 -15.88 -3.18 -3.40
N LYS A 308 -14.61 -3.02 -3.01
CA LYS A 308 -13.59 -2.34 -3.82
C LYS A 308 -13.03 -3.21 -4.95
N THR A 309 -13.05 -4.54 -4.77
CA THR A 309 -12.39 -5.50 -5.66
C THR A 309 -13.34 -6.54 -6.25
N SER A 310 -14.49 -6.78 -5.58
CA SER A 310 -15.45 -7.81 -5.98
C SER A 310 -16.17 -7.46 -7.29
N SER A 311 -16.35 -8.48 -8.12
CA SER A 311 -17.19 -8.40 -9.32
C SER A 311 -18.69 -8.37 -8.99
N THR A 312 -19.10 -8.77 -7.78
CA THR A 312 -20.50 -8.75 -7.29
C THR A 312 -20.91 -7.38 -6.75
N ALA A 313 -19.95 -6.42 -6.65
CA ALA A 313 -20.23 -5.09 -6.13
C ALA A 313 -21.27 -4.34 -6.97
N GLN A 314 -22.34 -3.91 -6.31
CA GLN A 314 -23.44 -3.16 -6.92
C GLN A 314 -23.34 -1.67 -6.58
N THR A 315 -23.83 -0.83 -7.48
CA THR A 315 -23.94 0.62 -7.22
C THR A 315 -25.26 0.89 -6.50
N TYR A 316 -25.17 1.56 -5.36
CA TYR A 316 -26.34 1.95 -4.58
C TYR A 316 -27.09 3.12 -5.22
N SER A 317 -28.42 3.03 -5.23
CA SER A 317 -29.31 4.12 -5.63
C SER A 317 -30.31 4.43 -4.51
N ALA A 318 -30.35 5.68 -4.07
CA ALA A 318 -31.30 6.11 -3.03
C ALA A 318 -32.78 6.07 -3.51
N SER A 319 -33.02 6.16 -4.83
CA SER A 319 -34.37 6.04 -5.44
C SER A 319 -34.84 4.59 -5.57
N SER A 320 -33.91 3.62 -5.53
CA SER A 320 -34.24 2.19 -5.63
C SER A 320 -33.40 1.43 -4.59
N LYS A 321 -33.83 1.54 -3.34
CA LYS A 321 -33.12 0.91 -2.21
C LYS A 321 -33.18 -0.60 -2.32
N PRO A 322 -32.04 -1.30 -2.13
CA PRO A 322 -32.05 -2.76 -2.03
C PRO A 322 -32.95 -3.24 -0.89
N ASN A 323 -33.78 -4.21 -1.16
CA ASN A 323 -34.69 -4.82 -0.18
C ASN A 323 -34.57 -6.35 -0.19
N GLY A 324 -35.16 -7.00 0.82
CA GLY A 324 -35.09 -8.47 0.93
C GLY A 324 -33.75 -8.98 1.44
N ILE A 325 -32.93 -8.13 2.08
CA ILE A 325 -31.71 -8.57 2.72
C ILE A 325 -32.07 -9.41 3.95
N ALA A 326 -31.63 -10.67 3.94
CA ALA A 326 -31.92 -11.60 5.02
C ALA A 326 -31.19 -11.20 6.31
N ALA A 327 -31.84 -11.46 7.45
CA ALA A 327 -31.20 -11.28 8.75
C ALA A 327 -29.91 -12.12 8.86
N GLY A 328 -28.86 -11.55 9.39
CA GLY A 328 -27.53 -12.18 9.48
C GLY A 328 -26.67 -12.02 8.23
N THR A 329 -27.14 -11.36 7.18
CA THR A 329 -26.35 -11.06 5.98
C THR A 329 -25.31 -9.98 6.29
N GLU A 330 -24.03 -10.24 6.04
CA GLU A 330 -22.97 -9.25 6.11
C GLU A 330 -23.01 -8.36 4.88
N VAL A 331 -23.21 -7.06 5.09
CA VAL A 331 -23.20 -6.05 4.04
C VAL A 331 -21.97 -5.17 4.18
N LYS A 332 -21.20 -5.01 3.10
CA LYS A 332 -20.05 -4.12 3.03
C LYS A 332 -20.29 -3.03 2.01
N ALA A 333 -19.88 -1.80 2.32
CA ALA A 333 -20.04 -0.65 1.44
C ALA A 333 -18.86 0.31 1.52
N TYR A 334 -18.55 0.97 0.41
CA TYR A 334 -17.63 2.10 0.37
C TYR A 334 -18.15 3.19 -0.57
N ALA A 335 -17.64 4.40 -0.41
CA ALA A 335 -17.93 5.52 -1.27
C ALA A 335 -16.71 5.93 -2.09
N SER A 336 -16.94 6.39 -3.31
CA SER A 336 -15.91 6.86 -4.22
C SER A 336 -16.34 8.12 -4.97
N LYS A 337 -15.36 9.00 -5.25
CA LYS A 337 -15.54 10.20 -6.07
C LYS A 337 -14.38 10.31 -7.05
N ALA A 338 -14.67 10.63 -8.30
CA ALA A 338 -13.65 10.74 -9.33
C ALA A 338 -12.55 11.75 -8.93
N GLY A 339 -11.29 11.31 -8.98
CA GLY A 339 -10.13 12.12 -8.62
C GLY A 339 -9.86 12.28 -7.12
N ALA A 340 -10.65 11.67 -6.26
CA ALA A 340 -10.45 11.63 -4.81
C ALA A 340 -10.02 10.24 -4.33
N LEU A 341 -9.52 10.16 -3.12
CA LEU A 341 -9.26 8.89 -2.44
C LEU A 341 -10.59 8.23 -2.08
N ASP A 342 -10.69 6.91 -2.33
CA ASP A 342 -11.85 6.12 -1.91
C ASP A 342 -11.95 6.05 -0.38
N SER A 343 -13.16 5.97 0.12
CA SER A 343 -13.44 5.87 1.55
C SER A 343 -12.93 4.54 2.15
N GLY A 344 -12.97 4.43 3.46
CA GLY A 344 -12.92 3.15 4.17
C GLY A 344 -14.11 2.26 3.82
N ILE A 345 -14.03 1.01 4.29
CA ILE A 345 -15.10 0.02 4.10
C ILE A 345 -15.98 0.03 5.36
N MET A 346 -17.26 0.32 5.19
CA MET A 346 -18.26 0.12 6.23
C MET A 346 -18.77 -1.30 6.17
N THR A 347 -18.87 -1.96 7.31
CA THR A 347 -19.45 -3.30 7.44
C THR A 347 -20.57 -3.28 8.48
N ALA A 348 -21.71 -3.89 8.15
CA ALA A 348 -22.78 -4.14 9.08
C ALA A 348 -23.49 -5.47 8.77
N THR A 349 -24.06 -6.09 9.81
CA THR A 349 -24.90 -7.27 9.67
C THR A 349 -26.36 -6.84 9.67
N ALA A 350 -27.14 -7.37 8.72
CA ALA A 350 -28.55 -7.07 8.54
C ALA A 350 -29.43 -7.65 9.65
#